data_2267ec2efcc306188c17ed6346c12b52
#
_entry.id   2267ec2efcc306188c17ed6346c12b52
#
_cell.length_a   1.000
_cell.length_b   1.000
_cell.length_c   1.000
_cell.angle_alpha   90.00
_cell.angle_beta   90.00
_cell.angle_gamma   90.00
#
_symmetry.space_group_name_H-M   'P 1'
#
loop_
_entity.id
_entity.type
_entity.pdbx_description
1 polymer ?
#
loop_
_entity_poly.entity_id
_entity_poly.type
_entity_poly.pdbx_seq_one_letter_code
_entity_poly.pdbx_strand_id
1 'polypeptide(L)'
;MLRSIVFSKANSGVLIMLFQTDIAGTVVWFVLFFALIFLYPRIMLSQLIYKIEQSAVRIETMSQDAMKITARKVDKNVSKELKNKIEQFSDFFVIEPSNIDPYGLVKKIDHTIRGMESRFDEFVEEVAGDKSYSEKQEINYGIRATIGLRQISKIVRHYVEMAKKFKNLQIAMILQMQLPIIEKIAESEIKGAEAFVNGWPIGDSIGPLVAASYMEKSKEIAEDIMASTTVIEGRKCFVLKAKGPSPHLGRDDEAIAAIMKKNKIARIITIDAAQKLEGEKSGSVAEGVGFAMGGWGQREMIENFLIAKKMPIDSIVVKVGMTDAIIPMTKDVYDSVPVVQDFIKRAVRRTKKSNKIIIIGVGNSSGIGNDKKEIEKVKEVVDMLDKKKKEEEAKQKKGGWF
;
A
#
# COMPACT_ATOMS: atom_id res chain seq x y z
N MET A 1 32.32 -10.66 -55.67
CA MET A 1 32.58 -12.06 -55.29
C MET A 1 31.31 -12.57 -54.61
N LEU A 2 30.40 -13.09 -55.40
CA LEU A 2 29.07 -13.58 -55.00
C LEU A 2 29.22 -15.00 -54.44
N ARG A 3 28.87 -15.24 -53.19
CA ARG A 3 28.66 -16.60 -52.68
C ARG A 3 27.13 -16.92 -52.74
N SER A 4 26.79 -17.78 -53.65
CA SER A 4 25.51 -18.42 -53.86
C SER A 4 25.08 -19.23 -52.60
N ILE A 5 23.96 -18.88 -52.02
CA ILE A 5 23.26 -19.72 -51.04
C ILE A 5 22.50 -20.77 -51.80
N VAL A 6 22.90 -22.03 -51.69
CA VAL A 6 22.21 -23.21 -52.20
C VAL A 6 21.02 -23.46 -51.32
N PHE A 7 19.82 -23.07 -51.74
CA PHE A 7 18.55 -23.53 -51.14
C PHE A 7 18.27 -24.95 -51.57
N SER A 8 18.21 -25.87 -50.63
CA SER A 8 17.88 -27.27 -50.85
C SER A 8 16.52 -27.43 -51.51
N LYS A 9 16.48 -28.10 -52.68
CA LYS A 9 15.30 -28.39 -53.46
C LYS A 9 14.19 -29.23 -52.77
N ALA A 10 14.44 -29.72 -51.56
CA ALA A 10 13.48 -30.55 -50.82
C ALA A 10 12.33 -29.75 -50.16
N ASN A 11 12.57 -28.47 -49.76
CA ASN A 11 11.53 -27.66 -49.14
C ASN A 11 10.62 -26.87 -50.11
N SER A 12 11.02 -26.74 -51.36
CA SER A 12 10.22 -26.05 -52.37
C SER A 12 9.02 -26.86 -52.86
N GLY A 13 9.10 -28.19 -52.88
CA GLY A 13 8.02 -29.07 -53.33
C GLY A 13 6.79 -29.05 -52.40
N VAL A 14 6.99 -29.00 -51.11
CA VAL A 14 5.87 -28.95 -50.13
C VAL A 14 5.21 -27.56 -50.10
N LEU A 15 5.98 -26.49 -50.27
CA LEU A 15 5.46 -25.13 -50.32
C LEU A 15 4.67 -24.86 -51.64
N ILE A 16 5.14 -25.41 -52.78
CA ILE A 16 4.49 -25.29 -54.06
C ILE A 16 3.20 -26.11 -54.14
N MET A 17 3.13 -27.28 -53.50
CA MET A 17 1.90 -28.08 -53.37
C MET A 17 0.79 -27.35 -52.58
N LEU A 18 1.15 -26.47 -51.64
CA LEU A 18 0.19 -25.68 -50.87
C LEU A 18 -0.46 -24.54 -51.66
N PHE A 19 0.12 -24.12 -52.78
CA PHE A 19 -0.35 -23.00 -53.58
C PHE A 19 -0.88 -23.40 -54.98
N GLN A 20 -0.85 -24.70 -55.36
CA GLN A 20 -1.55 -25.17 -56.56
C GLN A 20 -3.05 -25.23 -56.30
N THR A 21 -3.85 -24.60 -57.16
CA THR A 21 -5.30 -24.55 -57.12
C THR A 21 -5.93 -25.88 -57.53
N ASP A 22 -5.39 -26.99 -57.05
CA ASP A 22 -5.96 -28.31 -57.19
C ASP A 22 -6.94 -28.57 -56.04
N ILE A 23 -7.99 -29.32 -56.28
CA ILE A 23 -9.04 -29.67 -55.31
C ILE A 23 -8.40 -30.24 -54.03
N ALA A 24 -7.37 -31.07 -54.15
CA ALA A 24 -6.63 -31.64 -53.01
C ALA A 24 -5.92 -30.55 -52.15
N GLY A 25 -5.25 -29.58 -52.77
CA GLY A 25 -4.64 -28.45 -52.10
C GLY A 25 -5.65 -27.58 -51.36
N THR A 26 -6.80 -27.34 -51.98
CA THR A 26 -7.90 -26.59 -51.35
C THR A 26 -8.46 -27.31 -50.14
N VAL A 27 -8.67 -28.60 -50.20
CA VAL A 27 -9.12 -29.41 -49.04
C VAL A 27 -8.09 -29.38 -47.91
N VAL A 28 -6.80 -29.52 -48.21
CA VAL A 28 -5.73 -29.43 -47.19
C VAL A 28 -5.72 -28.06 -46.54
N TRP A 29 -5.89 -26.98 -47.32
CA TRP A 29 -6.00 -25.61 -46.77
C TRP A 29 -7.20 -25.45 -45.84
N PHE A 30 -8.38 -25.95 -46.23
CA PHE A 30 -9.56 -25.91 -45.35
C PHE A 30 -9.34 -26.72 -44.07
N VAL A 31 -8.76 -27.91 -44.15
CA VAL A 31 -8.45 -28.72 -42.96
C VAL A 31 -7.47 -28.00 -42.03
N LEU A 32 -6.39 -27.42 -42.58
CA LEU A 32 -5.44 -26.64 -41.81
C LEU A 32 -6.08 -25.37 -41.21
N PHE A 33 -6.91 -24.67 -41.97
CA PHE A 33 -7.61 -23.49 -41.50
C PHE A 33 -8.59 -23.81 -40.36
N PHE A 34 -9.41 -24.86 -40.51
CA PHE A 34 -10.29 -25.31 -39.44
C PHE A 34 -9.52 -25.84 -38.25
N ALA A 35 -8.45 -26.60 -38.46
CA ALA A 35 -7.56 -27.04 -37.37
C ALA A 35 -6.97 -25.85 -36.60
N LEU A 36 -6.53 -24.82 -37.32
CA LEU A 36 -6.03 -23.60 -36.71
C LEU A 36 -7.12 -22.89 -35.88
N ILE A 37 -8.32 -22.73 -36.45
CA ILE A 37 -9.45 -22.08 -35.73
C ILE A 37 -9.83 -22.85 -34.48
N PHE A 38 -9.85 -24.17 -34.50
CA PHE A 38 -10.25 -25.00 -33.36
C PHE A 38 -9.13 -25.25 -32.35
N LEU A 39 -7.88 -25.40 -32.80
CA LEU A 39 -6.73 -25.69 -31.90
C LEU A 39 -6.12 -24.44 -31.34
N TYR A 40 -6.03 -23.33 -32.11
CA TYR A 40 -5.39 -22.09 -31.66
C TYR A 40 -5.97 -21.55 -30.34
N PRO A 41 -7.30 -21.41 -30.17
CA PRO A 41 -7.86 -20.94 -28.90
C PRO A 41 -7.54 -21.87 -27.71
N ARG A 42 -7.47 -23.17 -27.94
CA ARG A 42 -7.13 -24.15 -26.91
C ARG A 42 -5.67 -24.05 -26.48
N ILE A 43 -4.76 -23.91 -27.44
CA ILE A 43 -3.33 -23.73 -27.17
C ILE A 43 -3.10 -22.39 -26.47
N MET A 44 -3.72 -21.31 -26.95
CA MET A 44 -3.65 -19.99 -26.34
C MET A 44 -4.17 -20.01 -24.89
N LEU A 45 -5.33 -20.63 -24.66
CA LEU A 45 -5.88 -20.75 -23.30
C LEU A 45 -4.93 -21.53 -22.38
N SER A 46 -4.34 -22.61 -22.87
CA SER A 46 -3.39 -23.42 -22.11
C SER A 46 -2.14 -22.65 -21.73
N GLN A 47 -1.60 -21.83 -22.65
CA GLN A 47 -0.45 -20.96 -22.38
C GLN A 47 -0.80 -19.84 -21.37
N LEU A 48 -2.01 -19.25 -21.49
CA LEU A 48 -2.50 -18.25 -20.56
C LEU A 48 -2.65 -18.83 -19.15
N ILE A 49 -3.31 -19.98 -19.02
CA ILE A 49 -3.48 -20.67 -17.75
C ILE A 49 -2.10 -20.97 -17.10
N TYR A 50 -1.14 -21.43 -17.91
CA TYR A 50 0.21 -21.69 -17.40
C TYR A 50 0.87 -20.44 -16.84
N LYS A 51 0.79 -19.29 -17.54
CA LYS A 51 1.35 -18.00 -17.07
C LYS A 51 0.68 -17.51 -15.78
N ILE A 52 -0.67 -17.51 -15.74
CA ILE A 52 -1.40 -17.05 -14.55
C ILE A 52 -1.18 -17.99 -13.35
N GLU A 53 -1.00 -19.30 -13.59
CA GLU A 53 -0.64 -20.25 -12.54
C GLU A 53 0.73 -19.93 -11.93
N GLN A 54 1.73 -19.64 -12.76
CA GLN A 54 3.06 -19.25 -12.27
C GLN A 54 2.99 -17.98 -11.40
N SER A 55 2.20 -16.98 -11.82
CA SER A 55 2.00 -15.76 -11.04
C SER A 55 1.28 -16.03 -9.73
N ALA A 56 0.26 -16.88 -9.72
CA ALA A 56 -0.44 -17.27 -8.51
C ALA A 56 0.52 -17.96 -7.50
N VAL A 57 1.37 -18.87 -7.98
CA VAL A 57 2.38 -19.53 -7.13
C VAL A 57 3.38 -18.51 -6.56
N ARG A 58 3.82 -17.52 -7.36
CA ARG A 58 4.69 -16.46 -6.84
C ARG A 58 4.02 -15.66 -5.72
N ILE A 59 2.77 -15.23 -5.92
CA ILE A 59 2.02 -14.45 -4.92
C ILE A 59 1.75 -15.29 -3.66
N GLU A 60 1.45 -16.58 -3.80
CA GLU A 60 1.33 -17.48 -2.67
C GLU A 60 2.63 -17.61 -1.88
N THR A 61 3.77 -17.70 -2.57
CA THR A 61 5.09 -17.72 -1.95
C THR A 61 5.36 -16.42 -1.18
N MET A 62 5.06 -15.25 -1.77
CA MET A 62 5.17 -13.95 -1.11
C MET A 62 4.29 -13.87 0.15
N SER A 63 3.05 -14.40 0.08
CA SER A 63 2.16 -14.49 1.25
C SER A 63 2.76 -15.32 2.38
N GLN A 64 3.35 -16.47 2.05
CA GLN A 64 4.03 -17.29 3.03
C GLN A 64 5.29 -16.63 3.62
N ASP A 65 6.03 -15.86 2.81
CA ASP A 65 7.22 -15.17 3.27
C ASP A 65 6.86 -13.98 4.17
N ALA A 66 5.80 -13.22 3.86
CA ALA A 66 5.26 -12.20 4.76
C ALA A 66 4.86 -12.80 6.12
N MET A 67 4.19 -13.96 6.12
CA MET A 67 3.86 -14.69 7.34
C MET A 67 5.12 -15.09 8.13
N LYS A 68 6.17 -15.59 7.46
CA LYS A 68 7.43 -15.94 8.12
C LYS A 68 8.14 -14.73 8.71
N ILE A 69 8.15 -13.59 7.99
CA ILE A 69 8.73 -12.32 8.46
C ILE A 69 8.06 -11.89 9.75
N THR A 70 6.73 -11.86 9.76
CA THR A 70 5.93 -11.49 10.94
C THR A 70 6.13 -12.48 12.09
N ALA A 71 6.06 -13.79 11.81
CA ALA A 71 6.22 -14.84 12.82
C ALA A 71 7.63 -14.79 13.49
N ARG A 72 8.68 -14.45 12.75
CA ARG A 72 10.03 -14.29 13.28
C ARG A 72 10.17 -13.11 14.25
N LYS A 73 9.31 -12.10 14.13
CA LYS A 73 9.27 -10.99 15.11
C LYS A 73 8.68 -11.44 16.44
N VAL A 74 7.73 -12.39 16.41
CA VAL A 74 7.15 -13.03 17.59
C VAL A 74 8.18 -13.95 18.24
N ASP A 75 8.69 -14.92 17.48
CA ASP A 75 9.68 -15.91 17.94
C ASP A 75 10.71 -16.16 16.82
N LYS A 76 12.01 -16.03 17.17
CA LYS A 76 13.13 -16.34 16.25
C LYS A 76 13.06 -17.76 15.74
N ASN A 77 12.60 -18.71 16.59
CA ASN A 77 12.40 -20.12 16.24
C ASN A 77 10.92 -20.39 15.93
N VAL A 78 10.49 -19.96 14.76
CA VAL A 78 9.09 -20.03 14.33
C VAL A 78 8.55 -21.46 14.38
N SER A 79 7.66 -21.74 15.34
CA SER A 79 7.00 -23.03 15.49
C SER A 79 5.91 -23.23 14.42
N LYS A 80 5.62 -24.51 14.12
CA LYS A 80 4.50 -24.86 13.22
C LYS A 80 3.15 -24.41 13.79
N GLU A 81 3.02 -24.45 15.10
CA GLU A 81 1.81 -24.01 15.81
C GLU A 81 1.57 -22.49 15.63
N LEU A 82 2.61 -21.66 15.81
CA LEU A 82 2.52 -20.22 15.59
C LEU A 82 2.12 -19.90 14.16
N LYS A 83 2.71 -20.59 13.17
CA LYS A 83 2.31 -20.43 11.76
C LYS A 83 0.84 -20.74 11.55
N ASN A 84 0.36 -21.86 12.08
CA ASN A 84 -1.03 -22.28 11.94
C ASN A 84 -1.98 -21.26 12.60
N LYS A 85 -1.62 -20.72 13.78
CA LYS A 85 -2.42 -19.66 14.46
C LYS A 85 -2.54 -18.40 13.60
N ILE A 86 -1.42 -17.91 13.06
CA ILE A 86 -1.42 -16.74 12.16
C ILE A 86 -2.24 -17.01 10.90
N GLU A 87 -2.11 -18.22 10.33
CA GLU A 87 -2.85 -18.61 9.13
C GLU A 87 -4.36 -18.65 9.37
N GLN A 88 -4.80 -19.31 10.44
CA GLN A 88 -6.22 -19.41 10.80
C GLN A 88 -6.82 -18.02 11.11
N PHE A 89 -6.08 -17.19 11.86
CA PHE A 89 -6.50 -15.83 12.14
C PHE A 89 -6.64 -15.01 10.84
N SER A 90 -5.65 -15.11 9.94
CA SER A 90 -5.65 -14.39 8.67
C SER A 90 -6.79 -14.81 7.76
N ASP A 91 -7.15 -16.11 7.73
CA ASP A 91 -8.21 -16.62 6.86
C ASP A 91 -9.59 -16.04 7.18
N PHE A 92 -9.85 -15.66 8.43
CA PHE A 92 -11.08 -14.99 8.79
C PHE A 92 -11.24 -13.63 8.11
N PHE A 93 -10.14 -12.87 8.00
CA PHE A 93 -10.15 -11.52 7.43
C PHE A 93 -10.01 -11.49 5.90
N VAL A 94 -9.84 -12.63 5.26
CA VAL A 94 -9.83 -12.72 3.77
C VAL A 94 -11.20 -12.42 3.18
N ILE A 95 -12.27 -12.65 3.95
CA ILE A 95 -13.66 -12.43 3.51
C ILE A 95 -14.24 -11.29 4.35
N GLU A 96 -14.47 -10.13 3.72
CA GLU A 96 -15.14 -9.02 4.39
C GLU A 96 -16.63 -9.31 4.53
N PRO A 97 -17.21 -9.26 5.75
CA PRO A 97 -18.65 -9.36 5.94
C PRO A 97 -19.34 -8.11 5.38
N SER A 98 -19.98 -8.23 4.21
CA SER A 98 -20.72 -7.14 3.59
C SER A 98 -22.20 -7.17 3.97
N ASN A 99 -22.58 -6.46 5.03
CA ASN A 99 -23.98 -6.10 5.30
C ASN A 99 -24.09 -4.57 5.41
N ILE A 100 -24.41 -3.93 4.30
CA ILE A 100 -24.50 -2.48 4.20
C ILE A 100 -25.97 -2.06 4.35
N ASP A 101 -26.39 -1.74 5.57
CA ASP A 101 -27.61 -0.99 5.84
C ASP A 101 -27.29 0.51 5.76
N PRO A 102 -27.94 1.30 4.88
CA PRO A 102 -27.63 2.72 4.69
C PRO A 102 -27.83 3.58 5.94
N TYR A 103 -28.73 3.18 6.84
CA TYR A 103 -29.02 3.94 8.05
C TYR A 103 -27.98 3.72 9.15
N GLY A 104 -27.32 4.81 9.54
CA GLY A 104 -26.26 4.75 10.55
C GLY A 104 -24.95 4.09 10.08
N LEU A 105 -24.74 4.00 8.76
CA LEU A 105 -23.60 3.32 8.13
C LEU A 105 -22.25 3.73 8.73
N VAL A 106 -22.00 5.03 8.90
CA VAL A 106 -20.72 5.55 9.43
C VAL A 106 -20.43 5.03 10.84
N LYS A 107 -21.45 5.02 11.72
CA LYS A 107 -21.31 4.50 13.09
C LYS A 107 -21.14 2.99 13.12
N LYS A 108 -21.81 2.27 12.21
CA LYS A 108 -21.68 0.81 12.08
C LYS A 108 -20.28 0.44 11.57
N ILE A 109 -19.79 1.17 10.59
CA ILE A 109 -18.41 0.98 10.09
C ILE A 109 -17.40 1.24 11.21
N ASP A 110 -17.51 2.36 11.95
CA ASP A 110 -16.61 2.65 13.07
C ASP A 110 -16.67 1.55 14.14
N HIS A 111 -17.88 1.09 14.52
CA HIS A 111 -18.04 -0.01 15.47
C HIS A 111 -17.38 -1.32 14.96
N THR A 112 -17.55 -1.63 13.68
CA THR A 112 -16.92 -2.82 13.07
C THR A 112 -15.40 -2.69 13.06
N ILE A 113 -14.86 -1.51 12.70
CA ILE A 113 -13.42 -1.24 12.71
C ILE A 113 -12.86 -1.40 14.13
N ARG A 114 -13.50 -0.81 15.15
CA ARG A 114 -13.08 -0.96 16.56
C ARG A 114 -13.11 -2.42 17.02
N GLY A 115 -14.14 -3.16 16.62
CA GLY A 115 -14.23 -4.60 16.91
C GLY A 115 -13.11 -5.40 16.24
N MET A 116 -12.74 -5.04 15.01
CA MET A 116 -11.59 -5.64 14.33
C MET A 116 -10.28 -5.28 15.02
N GLU A 117 -10.08 -4.01 15.39
CA GLU A 117 -8.88 -3.55 16.10
C GLU A 117 -8.71 -4.32 17.43
N SER A 118 -9.77 -4.41 18.24
CA SER A 118 -9.76 -5.19 19.50
C SER A 118 -9.40 -6.66 19.25
N ARG A 119 -9.91 -7.25 18.17
CA ARG A 119 -9.62 -8.65 17.83
C ARG A 119 -8.16 -8.87 17.41
N PHE A 120 -7.56 -7.88 16.74
CA PHE A 120 -6.13 -7.91 16.43
C PHE A 120 -5.28 -7.83 17.69
N ASP A 121 -5.63 -6.92 18.62
CA ASP A 121 -4.91 -6.75 19.87
C ASP A 121 -4.98 -7.99 20.77
N GLU A 122 -6.17 -8.61 20.87
CA GLU A 122 -6.36 -9.90 21.57
C GLU A 122 -5.48 -10.99 20.97
N PHE A 123 -5.43 -11.09 19.64
CA PHE A 123 -4.61 -12.09 18.97
C PHE A 123 -3.12 -11.84 19.17
N VAL A 124 -2.67 -10.59 19.09
CA VAL A 124 -1.27 -10.23 19.34
C VAL A 124 -0.89 -10.50 20.80
N GLU A 125 -1.79 -10.23 21.76
CA GLU A 125 -1.58 -10.58 23.16
C GLU A 125 -1.44 -12.08 23.36
N GLU A 126 -2.24 -12.90 22.66
CA GLU A 126 -2.15 -14.36 22.71
C GLU A 126 -0.81 -14.89 22.19
N VAL A 127 -0.29 -14.34 21.10
CA VAL A 127 0.90 -14.91 20.41
C VAL A 127 2.21 -14.24 20.81
N ALA A 128 2.16 -13.05 21.42
CA ALA A 128 3.32 -12.22 21.74
C ALA A 128 3.16 -11.43 23.05
N GLY A 129 2.44 -11.98 24.04
CA GLY A 129 2.13 -11.31 25.30
C GLY A 129 3.33 -10.90 26.13
N ASP A 130 4.48 -11.55 25.96
CA ASP A 130 5.75 -11.26 26.61
C ASP A 130 6.53 -10.08 25.99
N LYS A 131 6.09 -9.58 24.83
CA LYS A 131 6.75 -8.49 24.12
C LYS A 131 6.37 -7.12 24.66
N SER A 132 7.24 -6.13 24.43
CA SER A 132 6.95 -4.74 24.72
C SER A 132 5.77 -4.21 23.91
N TYR A 133 5.11 -3.16 24.37
CA TYR A 133 4.01 -2.52 23.63
C TYR A 133 4.40 -2.14 22.20
N SER A 134 5.61 -1.59 22.00
CA SER A 134 6.11 -1.24 20.67
C SER A 134 6.22 -2.46 19.74
N GLU A 135 6.81 -3.55 20.24
CA GLU A 135 6.96 -4.78 19.48
C GLU A 135 5.58 -5.41 19.17
N LYS A 136 4.63 -5.34 20.09
CA LYS A 136 3.25 -5.80 19.86
C LYS A 136 2.59 -5.03 18.72
N GLN A 137 2.76 -3.70 18.65
CA GLN A 137 2.22 -2.90 17.55
C GLN A 137 2.93 -3.20 16.22
N GLU A 138 4.24 -3.38 16.20
CA GLU A 138 4.98 -3.81 15.01
C GLU A 138 4.48 -5.16 14.50
N ILE A 139 4.22 -6.12 15.40
CA ILE A 139 3.65 -7.43 15.07
C ILE A 139 2.23 -7.28 14.54
N ASN A 140 1.38 -6.47 15.20
CA ASN A 140 0.01 -6.20 14.78
C ASN A 140 -0.05 -5.75 13.31
N TYR A 141 0.72 -4.72 12.98
CA TYR A 141 0.75 -4.20 11.60
C TYR A 141 1.44 -5.15 10.61
N GLY A 142 2.43 -5.92 11.03
CA GLY A 142 3.00 -7.01 10.25
C GLY A 142 1.96 -8.08 9.90
N ILE A 143 1.08 -8.44 10.85
CA ILE A 143 -0.04 -9.36 10.63
C ILE A 143 -1.03 -8.77 9.65
N ARG A 144 -1.39 -7.48 9.76
CA ARG A 144 -2.31 -6.79 8.83
C ARG A 144 -1.79 -6.84 7.39
N ALA A 145 -0.51 -6.54 7.18
CA ALA A 145 0.14 -6.66 5.87
C ALA A 145 0.14 -8.11 5.36
N THR A 146 0.39 -9.08 6.24
CA THR A 146 0.31 -10.52 5.91
C THR A 146 -1.10 -10.92 5.47
N ILE A 147 -2.14 -10.41 6.14
CA ILE A 147 -3.55 -10.66 5.78
C ILE A 147 -3.85 -10.07 4.41
N GLY A 148 -3.44 -8.82 4.13
CA GLY A 148 -3.62 -8.18 2.82
C GLY A 148 -3.02 -9.03 1.69
N LEU A 149 -1.78 -9.48 1.87
CA LEU A 149 -1.12 -10.33 0.88
C LEU A 149 -1.78 -11.71 0.75
N ARG A 150 -2.24 -12.29 1.86
CA ARG A 150 -2.98 -13.56 1.85
C ARG A 150 -4.32 -13.42 1.11
N GLN A 151 -5.03 -12.32 1.30
CA GLN A 151 -6.27 -12.01 0.58
C GLN A 151 -6.02 -11.93 -0.93
N ILE A 152 -5.00 -11.19 -1.36
CA ILE A 152 -4.58 -11.10 -2.77
C ILE A 152 -4.29 -12.50 -3.32
N SER A 153 -3.49 -13.31 -2.62
CA SER A 153 -3.13 -14.67 -3.01
C SER A 153 -4.37 -15.56 -3.20
N LYS A 154 -5.29 -15.55 -2.23
CA LYS A 154 -6.53 -16.36 -2.29
C LYS A 154 -7.45 -15.93 -3.44
N ILE A 155 -7.60 -14.61 -3.67
CA ILE A 155 -8.43 -14.07 -4.75
C ILE A 155 -7.83 -14.45 -6.12
N VAL A 156 -6.53 -14.27 -6.31
CA VAL A 156 -5.85 -14.65 -7.56
C VAL A 156 -6.00 -16.15 -7.81
N ARG A 157 -5.76 -16.98 -6.80
CA ARG A 157 -5.95 -18.44 -6.90
C ARG A 157 -7.39 -18.77 -7.30
N HIS A 158 -8.39 -18.15 -6.69
CA HIS A 158 -9.79 -18.34 -7.03
C HIS A 158 -10.07 -18.11 -8.53
N TYR A 159 -9.61 -16.98 -9.08
CA TYR A 159 -9.82 -16.69 -10.50
C TYR A 159 -9.05 -17.63 -11.43
N VAL A 160 -7.86 -18.10 -11.05
CA VAL A 160 -7.11 -19.12 -11.79
C VAL A 160 -7.91 -20.41 -11.85
N GLU A 161 -8.43 -20.89 -10.71
CA GLU A 161 -9.23 -22.11 -10.68
C GLU A 161 -10.56 -21.97 -11.44
N MET A 162 -11.17 -20.78 -11.41
CA MET A 162 -12.35 -20.49 -12.25
C MET A 162 -12.02 -20.56 -13.75
N ALA A 163 -10.90 -19.95 -14.17
CA ALA A 163 -10.47 -20.00 -15.56
C ALA A 163 -10.21 -21.43 -16.04
N LYS A 164 -9.58 -22.27 -15.20
CA LYS A 164 -9.36 -23.70 -15.48
C LYS A 164 -10.68 -24.47 -15.57
N LYS A 165 -11.56 -24.33 -14.58
CA LYS A 165 -12.82 -25.06 -14.46
C LYS A 165 -13.76 -24.79 -15.61
N PHE A 166 -13.95 -23.52 -15.94
CA PHE A 166 -14.90 -23.11 -16.97
C PHE A 166 -14.27 -22.99 -18.36
N LYS A 167 -12.96 -23.19 -18.49
CA LYS A 167 -12.19 -22.99 -19.74
C LYS A 167 -12.52 -21.66 -20.41
N ASN A 168 -12.74 -20.62 -19.60
CA ASN A 168 -13.17 -19.31 -20.03
C ASN A 168 -11.97 -18.46 -20.41
N LEU A 169 -11.79 -18.26 -21.72
CA LEU A 169 -10.70 -17.45 -22.28
C LEU A 169 -10.76 -16.00 -21.82
N GLN A 170 -11.95 -15.41 -21.69
CA GLN A 170 -12.10 -14.00 -21.25
C GLN A 170 -11.58 -13.79 -19.83
N ILE A 171 -11.94 -14.68 -18.90
CA ILE A 171 -11.43 -14.62 -17.52
C ILE A 171 -9.90 -14.73 -17.52
N ALA A 172 -9.34 -15.68 -18.28
CA ALA A 172 -7.90 -15.86 -18.37
C ALA A 172 -7.18 -14.62 -18.94
N MET A 173 -7.74 -13.99 -19.97
CA MET A 173 -7.17 -12.78 -20.58
C MET A 173 -7.24 -11.57 -19.63
N ILE A 174 -8.37 -11.34 -18.97
CA ILE A 174 -8.53 -10.25 -17.99
C ILE A 174 -7.53 -10.45 -16.83
N LEU A 175 -7.46 -11.66 -16.29
CA LEU A 175 -6.53 -11.95 -15.21
C LEU A 175 -5.08 -11.72 -15.65
N GLN A 176 -4.66 -12.22 -16.82
CA GLN A 176 -3.31 -12.00 -17.34
C GLN A 176 -2.99 -10.50 -17.50
N MET A 177 -3.94 -9.70 -17.94
CA MET A 177 -3.75 -8.25 -18.10
C MET A 177 -3.56 -7.54 -16.74
N GLN A 178 -4.23 -8.01 -15.68
CA GLN A 178 -4.16 -7.41 -14.34
C GLN A 178 -2.97 -7.93 -13.51
N LEU A 179 -2.47 -9.12 -13.79
CA LEU A 179 -1.43 -9.77 -12.98
C LEU A 179 -0.17 -8.91 -12.74
N PRO A 180 0.39 -8.17 -13.72
CA PRO A 180 1.58 -7.36 -13.47
C PRO A 180 1.36 -6.27 -12.38
N ILE A 181 0.15 -5.69 -12.33
CA ILE A 181 -0.22 -4.72 -11.31
C ILE A 181 -0.40 -5.42 -9.96
N ILE A 182 -1.09 -6.56 -9.95
CA ILE A 182 -1.34 -7.35 -8.75
C ILE A 182 -0.02 -7.86 -8.15
N GLU A 183 0.91 -8.34 -8.96
CA GLU A 183 2.23 -8.78 -8.50
C GLU A 183 3.01 -7.61 -7.88
N LYS A 184 2.98 -6.42 -8.50
CA LYS A 184 3.61 -5.22 -7.95
C LYS A 184 3.01 -4.81 -6.60
N ILE A 185 1.69 -4.92 -6.45
CA ILE A 185 1.02 -4.69 -5.15
C ILE A 185 1.48 -5.74 -4.13
N ALA A 186 1.52 -7.02 -4.50
CA ALA A 186 1.96 -8.09 -3.62
C ALA A 186 3.43 -7.93 -3.16
N GLU A 187 4.33 -7.51 -4.06
CA GLU A 187 5.71 -7.16 -3.71
C GLU A 187 5.79 -5.98 -2.73
N SER A 188 4.87 -5.04 -2.83
CA SER A 188 4.83 -3.89 -1.91
C SER A 188 4.29 -4.29 -0.54
N GLU A 189 3.31 -5.18 -0.48
CA GLU A 189 2.79 -5.71 0.79
C GLU A 189 3.87 -6.47 1.57
N ILE A 190 4.72 -7.28 0.92
CA ILE A 190 5.81 -7.97 1.62
C ILE A 190 6.87 -6.99 2.14
N LYS A 191 7.20 -5.93 1.36
CA LYS A 191 8.10 -4.88 1.82
C LYS A 191 7.49 -4.05 2.95
N GLY A 192 6.17 -3.84 2.91
CA GLY A 192 5.40 -3.23 3.99
C GLY A 192 5.44 -4.05 5.27
N ALA A 193 5.23 -5.37 5.17
CA ALA A 193 5.36 -6.28 6.32
C ALA A 193 6.78 -6.19 6.93
N GLU A 194 7.83 -6.18 6.10
CA GLU A 194 9.22 -6.00 6.55
C GLU A 194 9.41 -4.63 7.23
N ALA A 195 8.84 -3.56 6.68
CA ALA A 195 8.93 -2.23 7.27
C ALA A 195 8.27 -2.17 8.65
N PHE A 196 7.06 -2.69 8.80
CA PHE A 196 6.34 -2.69 10.06
C PHE A 196 7.05 -3.49 11.15
N VAL A 197 7.49 -4.71 10.84
CA VAL A 197 8.17 -5.55 11.86
C VAL A 197 9.55 -5.05 12.26
N ASN A 198 10.17 -4.18 11.44
CA ASN A 198 11.44 -3.53 11.77
C ASN A 198 11.27 -2.11 12.32
N GLY A 199 10.04 -1.60 12.42
CA GLY A 199 9.78 -0.22 12.85
C GLY A 199 10.37 0.83 11.91
N TRP A 200 10.42 0.57 10.61
CA TRP A 200 10.90 1.53 9.61
C TRP A 200 9.79 2.49 9.18
N PRO A 201 10.14 3.73 8.83
CA PRO A 201 9.17 4.65 8.25
C PRO A 201 8.71 4.16 6.87
N ILE A 202 7.41 4.25 6.62
CA ILE A 202 6.79 3.92 5.32
C ILE A 202 6.43 5.20 4.57
N GLY A 203 6.09 5.10 3.28
CA GLY A 203 5.73 6.27 2.49
C GLY A 203 4.56 7.07 3.07
N ASP A 204 3.56 6.40 3.64
CA ASP A 204 2.42 6.99 4.34
C ASP A 204 2.80 7.76 5.63
N SER A 205 3.99 7.50 6.16
CA SER A 205 4.49 8.20 7.36
C SER A 205 4.95 9.63 7.08
N ILE A 206 4.82 10.16 5.85
CA ILE A 206 5.25 11.52 5.52
C ILE A 206 4.47 12.58 6.28
N GLY A 207 3.14 12.43 6.43
CA GLY A 207 2.33 13.34 7.23
C GLY A 207 2.79 13.40 8.70
N PRO A 208 2.86 12.27 9.41
CA PRO A 208 3.45 12.18 10.75
C PRO A 208 4.87 12.73 10.84
N LEU A 209 5.74 12.50 9.87
CA LEU A 209 7.11 13.02 9.85
C LEU A 209 7.14 14.55 9.81
N VAL A 210 6.35 15.15 8.93
CA VAL A 210 6.24 16.62 8.85
C VAL A 210 5.65 17.19 10.13
N ALA A 211 4.61 16.58 10.70
CA ALA A 211 4.04 17.02 11.98
C ALA A 211 5.08 16.92 13.11
N ALA A 212 5.80 15.79 13.23
CA ALA A 212 6.84 15.61 14.24
C ALA A 212 7.92 16.69 14.18
N SER A 213 8.22 17.25 12.99
CA SER A 213 9.18 18.33 12.80
C SER A 213 8.83 19.64 13.53
N TYR A 214 7.57 19.81 13.91
CA TYR A 214 7.06 20.95 14.66
C TYR A 214 6.74 20.62 16.12
N MET A 215 6.92 19.36 16.54
CA MET A 215 6.51 18.92 17.88
C MET A 215 7.65 18.98 18.89
N GLU A 216 7.36 19.53 20.04
CA GLU A 216 8.19 19.51 21.26
C GLU A 216 7.28 19.23 22.44
N LYS A 217 7.72 18.38 23.37
CA LYS A 217 6.96 18.05 24.60
C LYS A 217 5.52 17.62 24.27
N SER A 218 5.39 16.70 23.36
CA SER A 218 4.09 16.16 22.94
C SER A 218 3.43 15.37 24.07
N LYS A 219 2.09 15.34 24.06
CA LYS A 219 1.26 14.54 24.97
C LYS A 219 0.13 13.89 24.22
N GLU A 220 -0.31 12.76 24.69
CA GLU A 220 -1.48 12.06 24.15
C GLU A 220 -2.76 12.81 24.54
N ILE A 221 -3.65 13.08 23.58
CA ILE A 221 -4.90 13.84 23.80
C ILE A 221 -6.15 13.09 23.36
N ALA A 222 -6.00 12.05 22.60
CA ALA A 222 -7.01 11.07 22.20
C ALA A 222 -6.32 9.72 21.99
N GLU A 223 -7.07 8.68 21.74
CA GLU A 223 -6.56 7.34 21.52
C GLU A 223 -5.50 7.35 20.40
N ASP A 224 -4.26 7.03 20.75
CA ASP A 224 -3.10 6.98 19.85
C ASP A 224 -2.84 8.28 19.06
N ILE A 225 -3.24 9.45 19.58
CA ILE A 225 -2.92 10.76 18.99
C ILE A 225 -2.08 11.61 19.94
N MET A 226 -0.89 11.96 19.48
CA MET A 226 0.02 12.89 20.12
C MET A 226 -0.23 14.32 19.64
N ALA A 227 -0.19 15.25 20.58
CA ALA A 227 -0.36 16.67 20.31
C ALA A 227 0.76 17.51 20.92
N SER A 228 1.18 18.53 20.22
CA SER A 228 2.07 19.60 20.70
C SER A 228 1.52 20.96 20.33
N THR A 229 1.91 21.97 21.06
CA THR A 229 1.57 23.37 20.74
C THR A 229 2.84 24.11 20.34
N THR A 230 2.81 24.73 19.18
CA THR A 230 3.94 25.52 18.66
C THR A 230 3.45 26.84 18.09
N VAL A 231 4.38 27.73 17.73
CA VAL A 231 4.10 28.98 17.06
C VAL A 231 4.72 28.96 15.66
N ILE A 232 3.89 29.07 14.62
CA ILE A 232 4.33 29.13 13.23
C ILE A 232 3.85 30.46 12.64
N GLU A 233 4.76 31.23 12.05
CA GLU A 233 4.46 32.53 11.45
C GLU A 233 3.67 33.47 12.40
N GLY A 234 3.95 33.39 13.70
CA GLY A 234 3.29 34.17 14.75
C GLY A 234 1.85 33.72 15.08
N ARG A 235 1.43 32.52 14.66
CA ARG A 235 0.12 31.94 14.98
C ARG A 235 0.30 30.74 15.88
N LYS A 236 -0.56 30.61 16.89
CA LYS A 236 -0.60 29.44 17.74
C LYS A 236 -1.17 28.24 16.98
N CYS A 237 -0.35 27.19 16.83
CA CYS A 237 -0.71 25.98 16.13
C CYS A 237 -0.73 24.79 17.09
N PHE A 238 -1.80 24.00 17.03
CA PHE A 238 -1.87 22.66 17.62
C PHE A 238 -1.46 21.66 16.55
N VAL A 239 -0.35 20.95 16.76
CA VAL A 239 0.18 19.99 15.82
C VAL A 239 -0.16 18.59 16.33
N LEU A 240 -0.79 17.80 15.50
CA LEU A 240 -1.29 16.45 15.79
C LEU A 240 -0.65 15.42 14.86
N LYS A 241 -0.42 14.22 15.36
CA LYS A 241 -0.09 13.04 14.59
C LYS A 241 -0.41 11.77 15.37
N ALA A 242 -0.53 10.66 14.69
CA ALA A 242 -0.61 9.35 15.33
C ALA A 242 0.65 9.10 16.21
N LYS A 243 0.45 8.38 17.30
CA LYS A 243 1.49 8.04 18.28
C LYS A 243 2.55 7.14 17.66
N GLY A 244 3.82 7.46 17.86
CA GLY A 244 4.96 6.70 17.35
C GLY A 244 6.04 6.49 18.39
N PRO A 245 7.13 5.81 18.04
CA PRO A 245 7.54 5.34 16.73
C PRO A 245 6.84 4.05 16.23
N SER A 246 6.05 3.40 17.08
CA SER A 246 5.30 2.22 16.69
C SER A 246 4.24 2.56 15.63
N PRO A 247 3.85 1.63 14.76
CA PRO A 247 2.78 1.84 13.80
C PRO A 247 1.45 2.12 14.49
N HIS A 248 0.85 3.29 14.21
CA HIS A 248 -0.50 3.67 14.63
C HIS A 248 -1.12 4.57 13.58
N LEU A 249 -2.45 4.63 13.54
CA LEU A 249 -3.23 5.60 12.78
C LEU A 249 -3.91 6.63 13.70
N GLY A 250 -4.31 6.20 14.92
CA GLY A 250 -4.95 7.05 15.92
C GLY A 250 -6.37 7.52 15.57
N ARG A 251 -6.95 8.34 16.45
CA ARG A 251 -8.31 8.88 16.32
C ARG A 251 -8.27 10.42 16.17
N ASP A 252 -8.01 10.87 14.93
CA ASP A 252 -7.91 12.31 14.62
C ASP A 252 -9.21 13.05 14.90
N ASP A 253 -10.38 12.43 14.65
CA ASP A 253 -11.69 13.00 14.91
C ASP A 253 -11.91 13.34 16.39
N GLU A 254 -11.53 12.44 17.29
CA GLU A 254 -11.59 12.65 18.74
C GLU A 254 -10.65 13.75 19.19
N ALA A 255 -9.42 13.76 18.64
CA ALA A 255 -8.41 14.77 18.96
C ALA A 255 -8.83 16.18 18.51
N ILE A 256 -9.35 16.32 17.26
CA ILE A 256 -9.90 17.56 16.76
C ILE A 256 -11.04 18.04 17.66
N ALA A 257 -12.00 17.17 18.00
CA ALA A 257 -13.12 17.50 18.85
C ALA A 257 -12.67 17.96 20.24
N ALA A 258 -11.69 17.30 20.85
CA ALA A 258 -11.13 17.64 22.16
C ALA A 258 -10.49 19.04 22.16
N ILE A 259 -9.73 19.39 21.12
CA ILE A 259 -9.12 20.72 20.99
C ILE A 259 -10.20 21.80 20.76
N MET A 260 -11.16 21.54 19.88
CA MET A 260 -12.19 22.50 19.53
C MET A 260 -13.20 22.77 20.66
N LYS A 261 -13.37 21.86 21.62
CA LYS A 261 -14.14 22.11 22.86
C LYS A 261 -13.54 23.26 23.69
N LYS A 262 -12.21 23.39 23.69
CA LYS A 262 -11.47 24.33 24.56
C LYS A 262 -10.94 25.55 23.83
N ASN A 263 -10.96 25.53 22.48
CA ASN A 263 -10.30 26.54 21.66
C ASN A 263 -11.16 26.93 20.46
N LYS A 264 -11.21 28.22 20.16
CA LYS A 264 -11.76 28.72 18.90
C LYS A 264 -10.69 28.52 17.81
N ILE A 265 -10.92 27.55 16.95
CA ILE A 265 -10.05 27.22 15.81
C ILE A 265 -10.57 27.98 14.58
N ALA A 266 -9.67 28.54 13.79
CA ALA A 266 -10.01 29.28 12.59
C ALA A 266 -9.70 28.52 11.30
N ARG A 267 -8.84 27.51 11.35
CA ARG A 267 -8.41 26.72 10.19
C ARG A 267 -7.86 25.37 10.63
N ILE A 268 -8.03 24.38 9.77
CA ILE A 268 -7.37 23.07 9.88
C ILE A 268 -6.50 22.90 8.64
N ILE A 269 -5.29 22.39 8.82
CA ILE A 269 -4.34 22.07 7.76
C ILE A 269 -4.00 20.58 7.92
N THR A 270 -4.21 19.78 6.90
CA THR A 270 -3.85 18.38 6.87
C THR A 270 -2.65 18.14 5.97
N ILE A 271 -1.78 17.24 6.37
CA ILE A 271 -0.64 16.77 5.57
C ILE A 271 -0.81 15.27 5.39
N ASP A 272 -0.83 14.79 4.16
CA ASP A 272 -1.04 13.38 3.85
C ASP A 272 -0.25 12.92 2.63
N ALA A 273 -0.07 11.62 2.48
CA ALA A 273 0.38 11.02 1.24
C ALA A 273 -0.79 10.93 0.25
N ALA A 274 -0.56 11.18 -1.03
CA ALA A 274 -1.56 11.02 -2.07
C ALA A 274 -0.98 10.29 -3.27
N GLN A 275 -1.81 9.52 -3.98
CA GLN A 275 -1.36 8.81 -5.16
C GLN A 275 -0.96 9.79 -6.27
N LYS A 276 0.25 9.63 -6.80
CA LYS A 276 0.70 10.30 -8.03
C LYS A 276 0.12 9.61 -9.26
N LEU A 277 0.02 10.36 -10.36
CA LEU A 277 -0.21 9.78 -11.68
C LEU A 277 1.11 9.28 -12.27
N GLU A 278 1.02 8.34 -13.21
CA GLU A 278 2.22 7.90 -13.94
C GLU A 278 2.82 9.07 -14.73
N GLY A 279 4.14 9.20 -14.68
CA GLY A 279 4.88 10.35 -15.23
C GLY A 279 5.09 11.50 -14.25
N GLU A 280 4.37 11.57 -13.12
CA GLU A 280 4.66 12.55 -12.06
C GLU A 280 5.84 12.09 -11.19
N LYS A 281 6.56 13.06 -10.63
CA LYS A 281 7.69 12.79 -9.73
C LYS A 281 7.19 12.46 -8.32
N SER A 282 7.68 11.35 -7.71
CA SER A 282 7.46 11.05 -6.30
C SER A 282 8.05 12.15 -5.41
N GLY A 283 7.39 12.47 -4.30
CA GLY A 283 7.79 13.57 -3.42
C GLY A 283 7.34 14.95 -3.89
N SER A 284 6.68 15.09 -5.05
CA SER A 284 6.08 16.37 -5.44
C SER A 284 4.91 16.73 -4.53
N VAL A 285 4.79 18.03 -4.20
CA VAL A 285 3.83 18.54 -3.22
C VAL A 285 2.74 19.32 -3.93
N ALA A 286 1.49 19.10 -3.53
CA ALA A 286 0.34 19.86 -3.99
C ALA A 286 -0.50 20.35 -2.80
N GLU A 287 -1.17 21.47 -2.98
CA GLU A 287 -2.11 22.04 -2.00
C GLU A 287 -3.51 22.10 -2.60
N GLY A 288 -4.50 21.76 -1.80
CA GLY A 288 -5.90 21.77 -2.20
C GLY A 288 -6.83 22.12 -1.04
N VAL A 289 -8.12 22.01 -1.29
CA VAL A 289 -9.19 22.24 -0.31
C VAL A 289 -9.88 20.90 0.00
N GLY A 290 -10.22 20.69 1.25
CA GLY A 290 -10.90 19.48 1.72
C GLY A 290 -10.00 18.64 2.63
N PHE A 291 -10.53 17.54 3.12
CA PHE A 291 -9.82 16.64 4.03
C PHE A 291 -9.20 15.50 3.23
N ALA A 292 -7.90 15.54 3.01
CA ALA A 292 -7.17 14.41 2.46
C ALA A 292 -6.92 13.41 3.61
N MET A 293 -7.67 12.33 3.63
CA MET A 293 -7.53 11.24 4.58
C MET A 293 -8.04 9.94 3.94
N GLY A 294 -7.27 8.87 4.06
CA GLY A 294 -7.55 7.60 3.42
C GLY A 294 -8.53 6.66 4.14
N GLY A 295 -9.14 7.03 5.25
CA GLY A 295 -10.04 6.15 6.03
C GLY A 295 -11.52 6.44 5.80
N TRP A 296 -12.33 5.41 5.47
CA TRP A 296 -13.76 5.59 5.19
C TRP A 296 -14.57 6.13 6.38
N GLY A 297 -14.35 5.67 7.59
CA GLY A 297 -15.18 6.06 8.75
C GLY A 297 -14.75 7.40 9.35
N GLN A 298 -13.50 7.61 9.63
CA GLN A 298 -12.99 8.80 10.31
C GLN A 298 -13.14 10.06 9.46
N ARG A 299 -12.84 9.98 8.16
CA ARG A 299 -13.04 11.08 7.22
C ARG A 299 -14.47 11.60 7.25
N GLU A 300 -15.46 10.70 7.11
CA GLU A 300 -16.87 11.07 7.13
C GLU A 300 -17.27 11.70 8.46
N MET A 301 -16.78 11.19 9.58
CA MET A 301 -17.06 11.76 10.91
C MET A 301 -16.47 13.16 11.04
N ILE A 302 -15.24 13.39 10.59
CA ILE A 302 -14.58 14.71 10.62
C ILE A 302 -15.29 15.67 9.68
N GLU A 303 -15.54 15.28 8.43
CA GLU A 303 -16.21 16.13 7.45
C GLU A 303 -17.61 16.55 7.93
N ASN A 304 -18.44 15.63 8.42
CA ASN A 304 -19.76 15.95 8.97
C ASN A 304 -19.69 16.94 10.14
N PHE A 305 -18.72 16.76 11.05
CA PHE A 305 -18.54 17.66 12.19
C PHE A 305 -18.06 19.06 11.76
N LEU A 306 -17.17 19.15 10.74
CA LEU A 306 -16.57 20.38 10.28
C LEU A 306 -17.46 21.16 9.30
N ILE A 307 -18.23 20.45 8.45
CA ILE A 307 -19.22 21.05 7.53
C ILE A 307 -20.24 21.87 8.34
N ALA A 308 -20.75 21.30 9.44
CA ALA A 308 -21.69 22.00 10.33
C ALA A 308 -21.11 23.31 10.89
N LYS A 309 -19.78 23.44 10.99
CA LYS A 309 -19.08 24.62 11.51
C LYS A 309 -18.53 25.55 10.41
N LYS A 310 -18.72 25.23 9.13
CA LYS A 310 -18.17 25.95 7.98
C LYS A 310 -16.64 26.22 8.14
N MET A 311 -15.90 25.24 8.66
CA MET A 311 -14.49 25.36 8.99
C MET A 311 -13.64 25.26 7.70
N PRO A 312 -12.74 26.24 7.42
CA PRO A 312 -11.78 26.11 6.33
C PRO A 312 -10.79 24.98 6.58
N ILE A 313 -10.65 24.10 5.60
CA ILE A 313 -9.71 22.98 5.61
C ILE A 313 -8.82 23.10 4.39
N ASP A 314 -7.51 23.18 4.61
CA ASP A 314 -6.50 23.09 3.57
C ASP A 314 -5.83 21.72 3.65
N SER A 315 -5.64 21.07 2.52
CA SER A 315 -4.87 19.82 2.42
C SER A 315 -3.58 20.04 1.66
N ILE A 316 -2.49 19.61 2.25
CA ILE A 316 -1.17 19.56 1.61
C ILE A 316 -0.86 18.10 1.41
N VAL A 317 -0.67 17.67 0.17
CA VAL A 317 -0.43 16.27 -0.17
C VAL A 317 0.95 16.10 -0.78
N VAL A 318 1.62 15.04 -0.35
CA VAL A 318 2.87 14.57 -0.95
C VAL A 318 2.54 13.41 -1.88
N LYS A 319 2.87 13.56 -3.17
CA LYS A 319 2.56 12.56 -4.18
C LYS A 319 3.51 11.37 -4.09
N VAL A 320 2.95 10.18 -3.93
CA VAL A 320 3.68 8.90 -3.85
C VAL A 320 3.13 7.91 -4.88
N GLY A 321 3.95 6.98 -5.33
CA GLY A 321 3.46 5.89 -6.19
C GLY A 321 2.37 5.06 -5.50
N MET A 322 1.51 4.43 -6.27
CA MET A 322 0.38 3.62 -5.74
C MET A 322 0.84 2.60 -4.67
N THR A 323 2.00 2.02 -4.87
CA THR A 323 2.58 1.02 -3.98
C THR A 323 3.56 1.60 -2.96
N ASP A 324 3.97 2.87 -3.14
CA ASP A 324 5.02 3.47 -2.32
C ASP A 324 4.54 3.90 -0.93
N ALA A 325 3.22 3.97 -0.72
CA ALA A 325 2.66 4.35 0.57
C ALA A 325 3.00 3.35 1.70
N ILE A 326 3.03 2.06 1.39
CA ILE A 326 3.25 0.99 2.38
C ILE A 326 4.68 0.45 2.42
N ILE A 327 5.50 0.71 1.41
CA ILE A 327 6.92 0.30 1.43
C ILE A 327 7.77 1.26 2.28
N PRO A 328 8.99 0.86 2.67
CA PRO A 328 9.91 1.77 3.35
C PRO A 328 10.01 3.11 2.62
N MET A 329 9.94 4.21 3.38
CA MET A 329 9.95 5.58 2.86
C MET A 329 11.13 5.81 1.94
N THR A 330 10.86 6.26 0.72
CA THR A 330 11.90 6.58 -0.26
C THR A 330 12.55 7.93 0.04
N LYS A 331 13.78 8.10 -0.41
CA LYS A 331 14.51 9.37 -0.24
C LYS A 331 13.77 10.56 -0.86
N ASP A 332 13.17 10.40 -2.05
CA ASP A 332 12.40 11.46 -2.71
C ASP A 332 11.22 11.95 -1.87
N VAL A 333 10.55 11.03 -1.17
CA VAL A 333 9.45 11.36 -0.25
C VAL A 333 9.99 12.09 0.99
N TYR A 334 11.07 11.58 1.59
CA TYR A 334 11.71 12.24 2.73
C TYR A 334 12.18 13.66 2.39
N ASP A 335 12.85 13.84 1.25
CA ASP A 335 13.40 15.12 0.79
C ASP A 335 12.30 16.16 0.48
N SER A 336 11.02 15.77 0.43
CA SER A 336 9.89 16.70 0.29
C SER A 336 9.55 17.49 1.56
N VAL A 337 10.03 17.06 2.74
CA VAL A 337 9.70 17.69 4.04
C VAL A 337 9.90 19.20 4.05
N PRO A 338 11.02 19.78 3.61
CA PRO A 338 11.20 21.24 3.58
C PRO A 338 10.18 21.95 2.69
N VAL A 339 9.83 21.34 1.56
CA VAL A 339 8.83 21.89 0.64
C VAL A 339 7.46 21.91 1.30
N VAL A 340 7.05 20.83 1.96
CA VAL A 340 5.79 20.76 2.73
C VAL A 340 5.76 21.81 3.83
N GLN A 341 6.87 22.00 4.56
CA GLN A 341 6.98 23.02 5.59
C GLN A 341 6.73 24.45 5.04
N ASP A 342 7.19 24.73 3.82
CA ASP A 342 6.94 26.03 3.18
C ASP A 342 5.47 26.19 2.75
N PHE A 343 4.81 25.12 2.31
CA PHE A 343 3.36 25.13 2.07
C PHE A 343 2.58 25.38 3.37
N ILE A 344 2.96 24.73 4.49
CA ILE A 344 2.36 24.97 5.81
C ILE A 344 2.49 26.43 6.22
N LYS A 345 3.68 27.03 6.11
CA LYS A 345 3.89 28.46 6.42
C LYS A 345 2.98 29.35 5.60
N ARG A 346 2.82 29.07 4.29
CA ARG A 346 1.91 29.82 3.39
C ARG A 346 0.45 29.66 3.82
N ALA A 347 -0.01 28.46 4.11
CA ALA A 347 -1.37 28.18 4.58
C ALA A 347 -1.65 28.87 5.93
N VAL A 348 -0.70 28.82 6.87
CA VAL A 348 -0.79 29.47 8.17
C VAL A 348 -0.91 31.00 8.03
N ARG A 349 -0.17 31.65 7.10
CA ARG A 349 -0.22 33.09 6.85
C ARG A 349 -1.60 33.60 6.39
N ARG A 350 -2.44 32.74 5.78
CA ARG A 350 -3.83 33.06 5.41
C ARG A 350 -4.74 33.32 6.61
N THR A 351 -4.30 32.96 7.81
CA THR A 351 -5.06 33.12 9.05
C THR A 351 -4.56 34.35 9.85
N LYS A 352 -5.45 35.10 10.50
CA LYS A 352 -5.07 36.23 11.35
C LYS A 352 -4.20 35.78 12.52
N LYS A 353 -3.23 36.60 12.96
CA LYS A 353 -2.27 36.28 14.03
C LYS A 353 -2.92 35.92 15.37
N SER A 354 -4.09 36.52 15.67
CA SER A 354 -4.84 36.23 16.90
C SER A 354 -5.54 34.87 16.92
N ASN A 355 -5.63 34.19 15.78
CA ASN A 355 -6.38 32.95 15.63
C ASN A 355 -5.50 31.73 15.83
N LYS A 356 -6.14 30.62 16.22
CA LYS A 356 -5.51 29.33 16.45
C LYS A 356 -5.78 28.40 15.28
N ILE A 357 -4.82 27.52 14.98
CA ILE A 357 -4.85 26.60 13.84
C ILE A 357 -4.60 25.19 14.37
N ILE A 358 -5.22 24.18 13.76
CA ILE A 358 -4.86 22.77 13.92
C ILE A 358 -4.08 22.34 12.68
N ILE A 359 -2.97 21.66 12.86
CA ILE A 359 -2.16 21.02 11.83
C ILE A 359 -2.12 19.53 12.12
N ILE A 360 -2.45 18.68 11.14
CA ILE A 360 -2.55 17.25 11.33
C ILE A 360 -1.64 16.55 10.33
N GLY A 361 -0.69 15.79 10.82
CA GLY A 361 0.08 14.85 10.02
C GLY A 361 -0.69 13.52 9.94
N VAL A 362 -1.47 13.37 8.88
CA VAL A 362 -2.27 12.19 8.59
C VAL A 362 -1.38 11.06 8.08
N GLY A 363 -1.69 9.83 8.45
CA GLY A 363 -0.99 8.64 8.01
C GLY A 363 -0.38 7.83 9.15
N ASN A 364 0.21 6.72 8.81
CA ASN A 364 0.78 5.77 9.76
C ASN A 364 2.09 6.30 10.38
N SER A 365 2.23 6.20 11.69
CA SER A 365 3.39 6.70 12.42
C SER A 365 4.58 5.72 12.50
N SER A 366 4.57 4.63 11.73
CA SER A 366 5.69 3.67 11.73
C SER A 366 7.03 4.37 11.55
N GLY A 367 7.97 4.10 12.45
CA GLY A 367 9.31 4.66 12.46
C GLY A 367 9.41 6.17 12.78
N ILE A 368 8.29 6.84 13.09
CA ILE A 368 8.26 8.28 13.34
C ILE A 368 8.01 8.56 14.83
N GLY A 369 9.02 9.04 15.53
CA GLY A 369 8.88 9.46 16.93
C GLY A 369 7.94 10.64 17.15
N ASN A 370 7.80 11.05 18.41
CA ASN A 370 6.82 12.06 18.82
C ASN A 370 7.44 13.45 19.08
N ASP A 371 8.70 13.63 18.70
CA ASP A 371 9.47 14.86 18.93
C ASP A 371 10.37 15.16 17.73
N LYS A 372 10.61 16.44 17.45
CA LYS A 372 11.49 16.88 16.35
C LYS A 372 12.92 16.34 16.45
N LYS A 373 13.41 16.01 17.66
CA LYS A 373 14.75 15.43 17.87
C LYS A 373 14.89 14.03 17.28
N GLU A 374 13.79 13.34 17.05
CA GLU A 374 13.81 11.97 16.53
C GLU A 374 13.86 11.90 15.01
N ILE A 375 13.75 13.07 14.33
CA ILE A 375 13.77 13.14 12.84
C ILE A 375 15.11 12.72 12.27
N GLU A 376 16.22 13.00 12.97
CA GLU A 376 17.55 12.58 12.52
C GLU A 376 17.65 11.05 12.39
N LYS A 377 17.03 10.32 13.32
CA LYS A 377 16.94 8.85 13.24
C LYS A 377 16.19 8.37 11.99
N VAL A 378 15.13 9.08 11.62
CA VAL A 378 14.38 8.78 10.38
C VAL A 378 15.28 8.94 9.16
N LYS A 379 16.08 10.01 9.12
CA LYS A 379 17.03 10.26 8.04
C LYS A 379 18.04 9.13 7.91
N GLU A 380 18.63 8.70 9.04
CA GLU A 380 19.59 7.60 9.05
C GLU A 380 18.99 6.31 8.47
N VAL A 381 17.76 5.98 8.86
CA VAL A 381 17.04 4.80 8.35
C VAL A 381 16.78 4.94 6.85
N VAL A 382 16.28 6.08 6.39
CA VAL A 382 16.00 6.34 4.96
C VAL A 382 17.29 6.27 4.14
N ASP A 383 18.38 6.87 4.58
CA ASP A 383 19.68 6.84 3.88
C ASP A 383 20.25 5.40 3.83
N MET A 384 20.12 4.63 4.91
CA MET A 384 20.51 3.21 4.96
C MET A 384 19.71 2.37 3.93
N LEU A 385 18.40 2.56 3.88
CA LEU A 385 17.51 1.81 2.97
C LEU A 385 17.72 2.20 1.51
N ASP A 386 17.95 3.49 1.22
CA ASP A 386 18.29 3.97 -0.12
C ASP A 386 19.62 3.36 -0.62
N LYS A 387 20.63 3.29 0.25
CA LYS A 387 21.90 2.63 -0.06
C LYS A 387 21.71 1.14 -0.36
N LYS A 388 20.96 0.42 0.48
CA LYS A 388 20.65 -1.00 0.28
C LYS A 388 19.95 -1.23 -1.07
N LYS A 389 18.95 -0.41 -1.39
CA LYS A 389 18.22 -0.46 -2.66
C LYS A 389 19.13 -0.28 -3.86
N LYS A 390 20.02 0.72 -3.82
CA LYS A 390 21.00 0.98 -4.90
C LYS A 390 21.99 -0.18 -5.10
N GLU A 391 22.42 -0.82 -4.00
CA GLU A 391 23.28 -2.00 -4.06
C GLU A 391 22.58 -3.21 -4.69
N GLU A 392 21.30 -3.42 -4.37
CA GLU A 392 20.47 -4.49 -4.95
C GLU A 392 20.24 -4.26 -6.45
N GLU A 393 19.89 -3.04 -6.86
CA GLU A 393 19.72 -2.66 -8.27
C GLU A 393 21.04 -2.83 -9.06
N ALA A 394 22.17 -2.49 -8.46
CA ALA A 394 23.48 -2.68 -9.09
C ALA A 394 23.84 -4.16 -9.27
N LYS A 395 23.46 -5.03 -8.33
CA LYS A 395 23.64 -6.49 -8.44
C LYS A 395 22.75 -7.09 -9.53
N GLN A 396 21.48 -6.66 -9.60
CA GLN A 396 20.56 -7.13 -10.65
C GLN A 396 21.02 -6.73 -12.06
N LYS A 397 21.52 -5.50 -12.24
CA LYS A 397 22.09 -5.06 -13.53
C LYS A 397 23.34 -5.85 -13.93
N LYS A 398 24.14 -6.31 -12.98
CA LYS A 398 25.31 -7.16 -13.26
C LYS A 398 24.98 -8.62 -13.54
N GLY A 399 23.84 -9.14 -12.99
CA GLY A 399 23.37 -10.51 -13.21
C GLY A 399 22.54 -10.71 -14.48
N GLY A 400 22.12 -9.66 -15.15
CA GLY A 400 21.23 -9.69 -16.33
C GLY A 400 21.96 -9.83 -17.69
N TRP A 401 23.19 -10.32 -17.72
CA TRP A 401 23.99 -10.54 -18.93
C TRP A 401 24.30 -12.04 -19.16
N PHE A 402 23.34 -12.93 -18.87
CA PHE A 402 23.41 -14.32 -19.33
C PHE A 402 22.06 -14.77 -19.90
#